data_c2532eb50ba1f4432c1f65d14508bc78
#
_entry.id   c2532eb50ba1f4432c1f65d14508bc78
#
_cell.length_a   1.000
_cell.length_b   1.000
_cell.length_c   1.000
_cell.angle_alpha   90.00
_cell.angle_beta   90.00
_cell.angle_gamma   90.00
#
_symmetry.space_group_name_H-M   'P 1'
#
loop_
_entity.id
_entity.type
_entity.pdbx_description
1 polymer ?
#
loop_
_entity_poly.entity_id
_entity_poly.type
_entity_poly.pdbx_seq_one_letter_code
_entity_poly.pdbx_strand_id
1 'polypeptide(L)'
;RYFSSAASDVYKRQITNSDKMTTELENPFILLHEKKLTNLQPMVPLLEAVVQAGRPLMIISEDVEGEALATLVVNKLRGGLKVVAVKAPGFGDRRKAMLEDIAILTGGSVISEDLGIKLENVKLDDLGSCKKIKVDKDNSTIVNGSGKKSDIEARCSSIKQQIDETTSDYDKEKLQERLAKLAGGVAVIKVGGATEVEVKERKDRVEDALNATRAAVEEGIVTGGGCALLYAAQDLEKVKAKGEDQKAGVDLVRRALEAPIRQITKNAGVDGSVVVGKLLEQNKKTHGYDAQNEEYCDMFAKGIIDPVSYTHLRAHETSY
;
A
#
# COMPACT_ATOMS: atom_id res chain seq x y z
N ARG A 1 9.33 3.03 -6.71
CA ARG A 1 9.55 1.94 -5.74
C ARG A 1 8.91 2.34 -4.42
N TYR A 2 8.37 1.37 -3.72
CA TYR A 2 7.45 1.54 -2.61
C TYR A 2 8.11 1.12 -1.30
N PHE A 3 8.01 1.92 -0.25
CA PHE A 3 8.31 1.48 1.09
C PHE A 3 7.22 1.95 2.05
N SER A 4 6.82 1.07 2.96
CA SER A 4 5.89 1.39 4.02
C SER A 4 6.66 2.12 5.12
N SER A 5 6.30 3.37 5.37
CA SER A 5 6.71 4.11 6.55
C SER A 5 5.47 4.37 7.37
N ALA A 6 5.49 4.06 8.66
CA ALA A 6 4.41 4.45 9.54
C ALA A 6 4.25 5.98 9.48
N ALA A 7 3.06 6.45 9.13
CA ALA A 7 2.77 7.86 9.12
C ALA A 7 2.89 8.39 10.55
N SER A 8 3.90 9.20 10.78
CA SER A 8 4.01 9.92 12.05
C SER A 8 3.06 11.12 12.05
N ASP A 9 2.79 11.68 13.24
CA ASP A 9 2.11 12.96 13.37
C ASP A 9 2.78 14.09 12.57
N VAL A 10 4.04 13.91 12.21
CA VAL A 10 4.83 14.75 11.30
C VAL A 10 4.18 14.85 9.93
N TYR A 11 3.77 13.71 9.33
CA TYR A 11 3.13 13.68 8.03
C TYR A 11 1.76 14.36 8.04
N LYS A 12 0.92 14.08 9.04
CA LYS A 12 -0.44 14.67 9.14
C LYS A 12 -0.44 16.20 9.12
N ARG A 13 0.63 16.85 9.62
CA ARG A 13 0.79 18.31 9.60
C ARG A 13 1.43 18.85 8.32
N GLN A 14 1.85 17.99 7.39
CA GLN A 14 2.60 18.36 6.19
C GLN A 14 1.88 18.06 4.86
N ILE A 15 0.60 17.72 4.93
CA ILE A 15 -0.23 17.36 3.77
C ILE A 15 -0.35 18.52 2.80
N THR A 16 -0.10 18.28 1.50
CA THR A 16 -0.29 19.25 0.42
C THR A 16 -1.67 19.16 -0.21
N ASN A 17 -2.34 18.03 -0.10
CA ASN A 17 -3.71 17.83 -0.54
C ASN A 17 -4.55 17.30 0.63
N SER A 18 -5.36 18.17 1.24
CA SER A 18 -6.18 17.86 2.42
C SER A 18 -7.24 16.79 2.13
N ASP A 19 -7.83 16.79 0.94
CA ASP A 19 -8.94 15.90 0.58
C ASP A 19 -8.46 14.45 0.38
N LYS A 20 -7.21 14.27 -0.08
CA LYS A 20 -6.61 12.94 -0.33
C LYS A 20 -5.61 12.52 0.73
N MET A 21 -5.31 13.37 1.69
CA MET A 21 -4.28 13.12 2.70
C MET A 21 -2.94 12.68 2.08
N THR A 22 -2.52 13.32 0.97
CA THR A 22 -1.30 12.96 0.23
C THR A 22 -0.40 14.16 0.02
N THR A 23 0.90 13.88 -0.10
CA THR A 23 1.90 14.88 -0.49
C THR A 23 2.69 14.36 -1.68
N GLU A 24 2.86 15.19 -2.70
CA GLU A 24 3.68 14.90 -3.88
C GLU A 24 4.82 15.91 -3.99
N LEU A 25 6.02 15.40 -4.22
CA LEU A 25 7.22 16.20 -4.44
C LEU A 25 7.83 15.84 -5.79
N GLU A 26 8.15 16.83 -6.61
CA GLU A 26 8.83 16.67 -7.89
C GLU A 26 10.30 17.05 -7.77
N ASN A 27 11.18 16.19 -8.28
CA ASN A 27 12.64 16.31 -8.22
C ASN A 27 13.19 16.64 -6.82
N PRO A 28 12.74 15.96 -5.74
CA PRO A 28 13.18 16.26 -4.41
C PRO A 28 14.62 15.80 -4.15
N PHE A 29 15.28 16.49 -3.23
CA PHE A 29 16.40 15.94 -2.47
C PHE A 29 15.88 15.00 -1.38
N ILE A 30 16.67 13.99 -1.02
CA ILE A 30 16.31 12.99 0.00
C ILE A 30 17.45 12.91 1.01
N LEU A 31 17.17 13.32 2.24
CA LEU A 31 18.06 13.15 3.37
C LEU A 31 17.70 11.87 4.11
N LEU A 32 18.68 10.98 4.28
CA LEU A 32 18.56 9.74 5.03
C LEU A 32 19.36 9.85 6.32
N HIS A 33 18.68 9.90 7.46
CA HIS A 33 19.31 10.06 8.77
C HIS A 33 18.97 8.88 9.68
N GLU A 34 19.96 8.27 10.28
CA GLU A 34 19.78 7.05 11.07
C GLU A 34 19.05 7.31 12.40
N LYS A 35 19.38 8.43 13.06
CA LYS A 35 18.86 8.79 14.40
C LYS A 35 17.65 9.71 14.33
N LYS A 36 17.09 10.01 15.49
CA LYS A 36 16.02 11.00 15.64
C LYS A 36 16.53 12.42 15.37
N LEU A 37 15.68 13.24 14.77
CA LEU A 37 15.90 14.66 14.59
C LEU A 37 15.08 15.44 15.61
N THR A 38 15.75 15.97 16.63
CA THR A 38 15.13 16.78 17.69
C THR A 38 15.48 18.27 17.55
N ASN A 39 16.60 18.58 16.91
CA ASN A 39 17.11 19.92 16.67
C ASN A 39 17.57 20.08 15.21
N LEU A 40 17.24 21.20 14.58
CA LEU A 40 17.62 21.51 13.19
C LEU A 40 18.89 22.39 13.08
N GLN A 41 19.43 22.88 14.17
CA GLN A 41 20.62 23.75 14.12
C GLN A 41 21.78 23.15 13.31
N PRO A 42 22.11 21.85 13.47
CA PRO A 42 23.17 21.22 12.67
C PRO A 42 22.84 21.14 11.16
N MET A 43 21.55 21.24 10.79
CA MET A 43 21.10 21.19 9.41
C MET A 43 20.90 22.53 8.74
N VAL A 44 21.02 23.63 9.46
CA VAL A 44 20.76 24.99 8.90
C VAL A 44 21.54 25.23 7.61
N PRO A 45 22.85 24.97 7.52
CA PRO A 45 23.58 25.16 6.26
C PRO A 45 23.05 24.33 5.11
N LEU A 46 22.66 23.09 5.39
CA LEU A 46 22.05 22.19 4.38
C LEU A 46 20.68 22.72 3.93
N LEU A 47 19.84 23.15 4.86
CA LEU A 47 18.51 23.69 4.54
C LEU A 47 18.61 24.96 3.70
N GLU A 48 19.55 25.83 4.00
CA GLU A 48 19.83 27.02 3.19
C GLU A 48 20.28 26.66 1.77
N ALA A 49 21.16 25.67 1.61
CA ALA A 49 21.59 25.18 0.31
C ALA A 49 20.43 24.57 -0.47
N VAL A 50 19.53 23.82 0.17
CA VAL A 50 18.32 23.26 -0.45
C VAL A 50 17.37 24.37 -0.91
N VAL A 51 17.16 25.41 -0.11
CA VAL A 51 16.33 26.57 -0.48
C VAL A 51 16.94 27.30 -1.69
N GLN A 52 18.26 27.53 -1.69
CA GLN A 52 18.97 28.17 -2.82
C GLN A 52 18.87 27.33 -4.10
N ALA A 53 18.90 25.99 -3.99
CA ALA A 53 18.69 25.09 -5.12
C ALA A 53 17.25 25.08 -5.64
N GLY A 54 16.28 25.64 -4.91
CA GLY A 54 14.87 25.71 -5.30
C GLY A 54 14.14 24.37 -5.39
N ARG A 55 14.73 23.31 -4.82
CA ARG A 55 14.18 21.94 -4.88
C ARG A 55 13.53 21.55 -3.55
N PRO A 56 12.49 20.72 -3.57
CA PRO A 56 11.89 20.17 -2.35
C PRO A 56 12.87 19.24 -1.62
N LEU A 57 12.69 19.09 -0.31
CA LEU A 57 13.44 18.16 0.53
C LEU A 57 12.51 17.11 1.15
N MET A 58 12.87 15.83 1.02
CA MET A 58 12.31 14.76 1.84
C MET A 58 13.32 14.34 2.89
N ILE A 59 12.89 14.29 4.14
CA ILE A 59 13.68 13.80 5.26
C ILE A 59 13.14 12.43 5.67
N ILE A 60 14.01 11.44 5.70
CA ILE A 60 13.71 10.09 6.20
C ILE A 60 14.62 9.85 7.41
N SER A 61 14.06 9.82 8.60
CA SER A 61 14.81 9.63 9.84
C SER A 61 14.07 8.69 10.79
N GLU A 62 14.73 8.24 11.85
CA GLU A 62 14.09 7.42 12.88
C GLU A 62 12.81 8.07 13.39
N ASP A 63 12.87 9.35 13.72
CA ASP A 63 11.74 10.21 14.06
C ASP A 63 12.11 11.68 13.86
N VAL A 64 11.10 12.55 13.76
CA VAL A 64 11.27 14.00 13.80
C VAL A 64 10.32 14.55 14.86
N GLU A 65 10.88 15.07 15.94
CA GLU A 65 10.12 15.49 17.11
C GLU A 65 10.61 16.83 17.68
N GLY A 66 9.85 17.36 18.63
CA GLY A 66 10.23 18.55 19.38
C GLY A 66 10.40 19.81 18.51
N GLU A 67 11.51 20.55 18.75
CA GLU A 67 11.80 21.80 18.07
C GLU A 67 12.01 21.61 16.56
N ALA A 68 12.63 20.49 16.14
CA ALA A 68 12.84 20.19 14.73
C ALA A 68 11.52 20.12 13.95
N LEU A 69 10.53 19.43 14.49
CA LEU A 69 9.22 19.33 13.88
C LEU A 69 8.52 20.69 13.79
N ALA A 70 8.50 21.43 14.90
CA ALA A 70 7.85 22.74 14.96
C ALA A 70 8.46 23.71 13.93
N THR A 71 9.79 23.74 13.82
CA THR A 71 10.51 24.60 12.89
C THR A 71 10.25 24.21 11.43
N LEU A 72 10.23 22.93 11.08
CA LEU A 72 9.89 22.47 9.72
C LEU A 72 8.47 22.87 9.33
N VAL A 73 7.49 22.71 10.23
CA VAL A 73 6.09 23.09 10.00
C VAL A 73 5.97 24.59 9.78
N VAL A 74 6.60 25.43 10.63
CA VAL A 74 6.54 26.88 10.48
C VAL A 74 7.17 27.36 9.17
N ASN A 75 8.33 26.83 8.79
CA ASN A 75 9.00 27.20 7.53
C ASN A 75 8.19 26.77 6.30
N LYS A 76 7.54 25.63 6.37
CA LYS A 76 6.61 25.19 5.30
C LYS A 76 5.40 26.10 5.19
N LEU A 77 4.77 26.47 6.30
CA LEU A 77 3.60 27.35 6.30
C LEU A 77 3.95 28.76 5.76
N ARG A 78 5.16 29.24 6.02
CA ARG A 78 5.69 30.50 5.47
C ARG A 78 6.07 30.41 3.99
N GLY A 79 6.00 29.22 3.38
CA GLY A 79 6.34 29.02 1.97
C GLY A 79 7.84 29.05 1.65
N GLY A 80 8.71 29.17 2.66
CA GLY A 80 10.16 29.28 2.48
C GLY A 80 10.84 27.96 2.15
N LEU A 81 10.28 26.82 2.58
CA LEU A 81 10.88 25.51 2.37
C LEU A 81 9.78 24.48 2.01
N LYS A 82 9.94 23.82 0.88
CA LYS A 82 9.10 22.67 0.50
C LYS A 82 9.70 21.40 1.09
N VAL A 83 9.26 21.02 2.29
CA VAL A 83 9.81 19.88 3.02
C VAL A 83 8.73 18.90 3.42
N VAL A 84 9.09 17.61 3.41
CA VAL A 84 8.31 16.52 3.98
C VAL A 84 9.22 15.64 4.79
N ALA A 85 8.81 15.30 6.01
CA ALA A 85 9.54 14.37 6.86
C ALA A 85 8.71 13.13 7.14
N VAL A 86 9.32 11.96 7.05
CA VAL A 86 8.69 10.65 7.32
C VAL A 86 9.61 9.80 8.19
N LYS A 87 9.00 8.89 8.94
CA LYS A 87 9.76 7.90 9.72
C LYS A 87 10.42 6.88 8.80
N ALA A 88 11.65 6.52 9.12
CA ALA A 88 12.35 5.42 8.46
C ALA A 88 11.63 4.09 8.73
N PRO A 89 11.53 3.22 7.73
CA PRO A 89 10.89 1.93 7.89
C PRO A 89 11.76 0.98 8.73
N GLY A 90 11.11 0.13 9.54
CA GLY A 90 11.79 -0.88 10.36
C GLY A 90 12.37 -0.34 11.68
N PHE A 91 13.05 -1.23 12.40
CA PHE A 91 13.65 -0.97 13.70
C PHE A 91 15.07 -1.56 13.76
N GLY A 92 15.96 -0.97 14.58
CA GLY A 92 17.33 -1.46 14.80
C GLY A 92 18.09 -1.67 13.49
N ASP A 93 18.82 -2.79 13.38
CA ASP A 93 19.65 -3.09 12.21
C ASP A 93 18.86 -3.20 10.90
N ARG A 94 17.59 -3.59 10.96
CA ARG A 94 16.72 -3.58 9.78
C ARG A 94 16.47 -2.17 9.27
N ARG A 95 16.31 -1.19 10.15
CA ARG A 95 16.17 0.21 9.73
C ARG A 95 17.42 0.68 9.01
N LYS A 96 18.61 0.37 9.55
CA LYS A 96 19.89 0.69 8.91
C LYS A 96 19.95 0.09 7.50
N ALA A 97 19.68 -1.20 7.37
CA ALA A 97 19.67 -1.90 6.10
C ALA A 97 18.66 -1.34 5.09
N MET A 98 17.48 -0.93 5.55
CA MET A 98 16.46 -0.32 4.68
C MET A 98 16.83 1.11 4.27
N LEU A 99 17.46 1.89 5.15
CA LEU A 99 17.99 3.21 4.79
C LEU A 99 19.11 3.09 3.76
N GLU A 100 20.01 2.11 3.88
CA GLU A 100 21.03 1.82 2.87
C GLU A 100 20.40 1.43 1.51
N ASP A 101 19.35 0.60 1.53
CA ASP A 101 18.63 0.22 0.31
C ASP A 101 18.04 1.47 -0.39
N ILE A 102 17.49 2.41 0.40
CA ILE A 102 16.97 3.69 -0.14
C ILE A 102 18.12 4.57 -0.63
N ALA A 103 19.24 4.62 0.06
CA ALA A 103 20.44 5.37 -0.36
C ALA A 103 20.94 4.89 -1.73
N ILE A 104 21.12 3.60 -1.89
CA ILE A 104 21.53 2.98 -3.16
C ILE A 104 20.51 3.27 -4.27
N LEU A 105 19.21 3.21 -3.95
CA LEU A 105 18.15 3.49 -4.90
C LEU A 105 18.14 4.94 -5.39
N THR A 106 18.46 5.88 -4.51
CA THR A 106 18.35 7.33 -4.76
C THR A 106 19.68 7.99 -5.07
N GLY A 107 20.79 7.24 -4.95
CA GLY A 107 22.16 7.73 -5.21
C GLY A 107 22.66 8.66 -4.13
N GLY A 108 22.13 8.58 -2.90
CA GLY A 108 22.58 9.35 -1.74
C GLY A 108 23.34 8.48 -0.74
N SER A 109 23.63 9.06 0.41
CA SER A 109 24.31 8.40 1.53
C SER A 109 23.46 8.41 2.78
N VAL A 110 23.59 7.38 3.63
CA VAL A 110 22.98 7.37 4.97
C VAL A 110 23.86 8.19 5.91
N ILE A 111 23.28 9.21 6.52
CA ILE A 111 23.95 10.03 7.50
C ILE A 111 23.88 9.34 8.84
N SER A 112 25.03 8.81 9.26
CA SER A 112 25.20 8.08 10.52
C SER A 112 26.49 8.52 11.20
N GLU A 113 26.38 8.83 12.48
CA GLU A 113 27.55 9.15 13.30
C GLU A 113 28.46 7.94 13.50
N ASP A 114 27.90 6.73 13.48
CA ASP A 114 28.66 5.46 13.56
C ASP A 114 29.58 5.30 12.34
N LEU A 115 29.20 5.88 11.19
CA LEU A 115 30.02 5.95 9.98
C LEU A 115 30.92 7.20 9.93
N GLY A 116 30.96 7.99 10.99
CA GLY A 116 31.75 9.21 11.08
C GLY A 116 31.16 10.42 10.33
N ILE A 117 29.95 10.32 9.81
CA ILE A 117 29.28 11.39 9.07
C ILE A 117 28.38 12.17 10.03
N LYS A 118 28.80 13.37 10.39
CA LYS A 118 28.01 14.29 11.22
C LYS A 118 27.04 15.09 10.35
N LEU A 119 25.85 15.35 10.88
CA LEU A 119 24.81 16.11 10.19
C LEU A 119 25.24 17.53 9.76
N GLU A 120 26.17 18.15 10.52
CA GLU A 120 26.73 19.46 10.24
C GLU A 120 27.59 19.53 8.97
N ASN A 121 28.14 18.38 8.55
CA ASN A 121 29.07 18.29 7.43
C ASN A 121 28.38 17.80 6.13
N VAL A 122 27.07 17.55 6.18
CA VAL A 122 26.30 17.04 5.04
C VAL A 122 26.17 18.09 3.95
N LYS A 123 26.47 17.72 2.72
CA LYS A 123 26.37 18.54 1.52
C LYS A 123 25.23 18.07 0.63
N LEU A 124 24.88 18.86 -0.39
CA LEU A 124 23.85 18.47 -1.37
C LEU A 124 24.21 17.19 -2.13
N ASP A 125 25.50 16.93 -2.34
CA ASP A 125 25.98 15.74 -3.05
C ASP A 125 25.80 14.44 -2.24
N ASP A 126 25.66 14.55 -0.92
CA ASP A 126 25.38 13.41 -0.03
C ASP A 126 23.90 13.02 -0.04
N LEU A 127 23.03 13.92 -0.55
CA LEU A 127 21.61 13.69 -0.62
C LEU A 127 21.23 12.81 -1.79
N GLY A 128 20.31 11.89 -1.54
CA GLY A 128 19.66 11.17 -2.62
C GLY A 128 18.72 12.07 -3.44
N SER A 129 18.34 11.61 -4.60
CA SER A 129 17.36 12.29 -5.43
C SER A 129 16.50 11.32 -6.24
N CYS A 130 15.35 11.76 -6.71
CA CYS A 130 14.49 11.00 -7.60
C CYS A 130 13.61 11.93 -8.43
N LYS A 131 12.92 11.38 -9.43
CA LYS A 131 12.02 12.20 -10.27
C LYS A 131 10.77 12.66 -9.51
N LYS A 132 10.16 11.77 -8.72
CA LYS A 132 8.93 12.07 -7.97
C LYS A 132 8.84 11.24 -6.69
N ILE A 133 8.30 11.83 -5.65
CA ILE A 133 7.89 11.12 -4.43
C ILE A 133 6.41 11.39 -4.20
N LYS A 134 5.67 10.33 -3.88
CA LYS A 134 4.31 10.41 -3.35
C LYS A 134 4.31 9.82 -1.95
N VAL A 135 3.80 10.59 -0.99
CA VAL A 135 3.63 10.17 0.40
C VAL A 135 2.14 10.19 0.72
N ASP A 136 1.63 9.10 1.22
CA ASP A 136 0.29 9.01 1.83
C ASP A 136 0.41 8.66 3.34
N LYS A 137 -0.69 8.40 4.00
CA LYS A 137 -0.69 8.17 5.46
C LYS A 137 0.11 6.94 5.88
N ASP A 138 0.22 5.94 5.02
CA ASP A 138 0.81 4.63 5.34
C ASP A 138 2.09 4.37 4.55
N ASN A 139 2.27 5.07 3.42
CA ASN A 139 3.27 4.68 2.44
C ASN A 139 4.00 5.87 1.81
N SER A 140 5.23 5.60 1.42
CA SER A 140 6.03 6.52 0.60
C SER A 140 6.50 5.82 -0.67
N THR A 141 6.21 6.40 -1.82
CA THR A 141 6.57 5.83 -3.13
C THR A 141 7.62 6.71 -3.81
N ILE A 142 8.80 6.16 -4.05
CA ILE A 142 9.89 6.80 -4.80
C ILE A 142 9.82 6.34 -6.25
N VAL A 143 9.70 7.28 -7.17
CA VAL A 143 9.63 7.03 -8.60
C VAL A 143 10.90 7.53 -9.28
N ASN A 144 11.58 6.65 -10.01
CA ASN A 144 12.82 6.93 -10.75
C ASN A 144 13.90 7.57 -9.84
N GLY A 145 14.39 6.79 -8.87
CA GLY A 145 15.55 7.17 -8.07
C GLY A 145 16.79 7.32 -8.95
N SER A 146 17.69 8.22 -8.56
CA SER A 146 18.90 8.56 -9.32
C SER A 146 20.08 7.61 -9.07
N GLY A 147 19.87 6.53 -8.29
CA GLY A 147 20.89 5.51 -8.03
C GLY A 147 21.35 4.79 -9.30
N LYS A 148 22.60 4.38 -9.32
CA LYS A 148 23.18 3.64 -10.43
C LYS A 148 22.58 2.23 -10.49
N LYS A 149 22.24 1.80 -11.69
CA LYS A 149 21.65 0.46 -11.91
C LYS A 149 22.57 -0.66 -11.45
N SER A 150 23.88 -0.52 -11.68
CA SER A 150 24.91 -1.47 -11.23
C SER A 150 24.88 -1.69 -9.72
N ASP A 151 24.76 -0.60 -8.95
CA ASP A 151 24.80 -0.65 -7.49
C ASP A 151 23.51 -1.28 -6.93
N ILE A 152 22.38 -0.99 -7.58
CA ILE A 152 21.08 -1.61 -7.25
C ILE A 152 21.12 -3.12 -7.55
N GLU A 153 21.68 -3.54 -8.68
CA GLU A 153 21.82 -4.94 -9.06
C GLU A 153 22.77 -5.68 -8.10
N ALA A 154 23.90 -5.07 -7.73
CA ALA A 154 24.82 -5.61 -6.74
C ALA A 154 24.15 -5.78 -5.38
N ARG A 155 23.36 -4.79 -4.93
CA ARG A 155 22.62 -4.89 -3.67
C ARG A 155 21.55 -5.99 -3.72
N CYS A 156 20.83 -6.13 -4.83
CA CYS A 156 19.87 -7.21 -5.02
C CYS A 156 20.54 -8.59 -4.95
N SER A 157 21.73 -8.73 -5.53
CA SER A 157 22.51 -9.98 -5.48
C SER A 157 22.97 -10.30 -4.06
N SER A 158 23.43 -9.30 -3.31
CA SER A 158 23.80 -9.46 -1.89
C SER A 158 22.61 -9.91 -1.03
N ILE A 159 21.42 -9.33 -1.23
CA ILE A 159 20.22 -9.74 -0.50
C ILE A 159 19.80 -11.16 -0.87
N LYS A 160 19.91 -11.57 -2.14
CA LYS A 160 19.65 -12.96 -2.56
C LYS A 160 20.56 -13.94 -1.84
N GLN A 161 21.85 -13.64 -1.77
CA GLN A 161 22.80 -14.47 -1.03
C GLN A 161 22.41 -14.58 0.45
N GLN A 162 22.03 -13.49 1.10
CA GLN A 162 21.54 -13.52 2.49
C GLN A 162 20.27 -14.38 2.65
N ILE A 163 19.37 -14.39 1.66
CA ILE A 163 18.18 -15.26 1.67
C ILE A 163 18.57 -16.74 1.62
N ASP A 164 19.61 -17.07 0.84
CA ASP A 164 20.08 -18.46 0.72
C ASP A 164 20.86 -18.94 1.96
N GLU A 165 21.54 -18.02 2.63
CA GLU A 165 22.36 -18.33 3.82
C GLU A 165 21.54 -18.36 5.13
N THR A 166 20.39 -17.66 5.19
CA THR A 166 19.60 -17.61 6.43
C THR A 166 18.83 -18.89 6.68
N THR A 167 18.84 -19.33 7.94
CA THR A 167 18.07 -20.49 8.43
C THR A 167 16.75 -20.10 9.08
N SER A 168 16.51 -18.79 9.28
CA SER A 168 15.30 -18.24 9.89
C SER A 168 14.25 -17.93 8.83
N ASP A 169 13.11 -18.60 8.88
CA ASP A 169 11.99 -18.34 7.96
C ASP A 169 11.50 -16.89 8.05
N TYR A 170 11.49 -16.30 9.23
CA TYR A 170 11.12 -14.91 9.45
C TYR A 170 12.11 -13.93 8.80
N ASP A 171 13.42 -14.16 8.94
CA ASP A 171 14.42 -13.30 8.31
C ASP A 171 14.40 -13.47 6.79
N LYS A 172 14.17 -14.68 6.32
CA LYS A 172 13.99 -14.99 4.89
C LYS A 172 12.83 -14.20 4.30
N GLU A 173 11.67 -14.18 4.94
CA GLU A 173 10.52 -13.40 4.53
C GLU A 173 10.85 -11.89 4.46
N LYS A 174 11.51 -11.34 5.49
CA LYS A 174 11.89 -9.92 5.52
C LYS A 174 12.95 -9.54 4.49
N LEU A 175 13.88 -10.42 4.19
CA LEU A 175 14.85 -10.25 3.10
C LEU A 175 14.15 -10.29 1.73
N GLN A 176 13.18 -11.20 1.54
CA GLN A 176 12.37 -11.26 0.33
C GLN A 176 11.55 -9.99 0.12
N GLU A 177 10.93 -9.43 1.16
CA GLU A 177 10.24 -8.14 1.11
C GLU A 177 11.19 -7.01 0.65
N ARG A 178 12.41 -6.95 1.19
CA ARG A 178 13.41 -5.95 0.80
C ARG A 178 13.83 -6.12 -0.66
N LEU A 179 14.11 -7.35 -1.07
CA LEU A 179 14.46 -7.67 -2.46
C LEU A 179 13.34 -7.26 -3.42
N ALA A 180 12.09 -7.56 -3.11
CA ALA A 180 10.94 -7.17 -3.92
C ALA A 180 10.81 -5.64 -4.05
N LYS A 181 11.08 -4.89 -2.98
CA LYS A 181 11.07 -3.42 -2.98
C LYS A 181 12.21 -2.82 -3.82
N LEU A 182 13.39 -3.46 -3.84
CA LEU A 182 14.55 -3.02 -4.62
C LEU A 182 14.49 -3.46 -6.09
N ALA A 183 14.16 -4.73 -6.34
CA ALA A 183 14.10 -5.30 -7.68
C ALA A 183 12.81 -4.92 -8.41
N GLY A 184 11.72 -4.78 -7.68
CA GLY A 184 10.42 -4.39 -8.21
C GLY A 184 10.43 -2.99 -8.81
N GLY A 185 9.79 -2.82 -9.96
CA GLY A 185 9.53 -1.51 -10.56
C GLY A 185 8.26 -0.86 -9.98
N VAL A 186 8.13 0.45 -10.18
CA VAL A 186 6.84 1.13 -10.05
C VAL A 186 6.19 1.15 -11.41
N ALA A 187 5.07 0.45 -11.57
CA ALA A 187 4.24 0.58 -12.76
C ALA A 187 3.37 1.83 -12.64
N VAL A 188 3.39 2.67 -13.67
CA VAL A 188 2.55 3.86 -13.75
C VAL A 188 1.48 3.64 -14.81
N ILE A 189 0.24 3.44 -14.37
CA ILE A 189 -0.91 3.34 -15.28
C ILE A 189 -1.44 4.75 -15.51
N LYS A 190 -1.28 5.25 -16.74
CA LYS A 190 -1.82 6.55 -17.15
C LYS A 190 -3.26 6.36 -17.60
N VAL A 191 -4.18 6.99 -16.87
CA VAL A 191 -5.62 6.94 -17.17
C VAL A 191 -6.01 8.25 -17.85
N GLY A 192 -6.74 8.16 -18.95
CA GLY A 192 -7.26 9.30 -19.69
C GLY A 192 -8.76 9.15 -19.96
N GLY A 193 -9.41 10.25 -20.36
CA GLY A 193 -10.83 10.31 -20.73
C GLY A 193 -11.15 11.64 -21.39
N ALA A 194 -12.33 11.76 -21.98
CA ALA A 194 -12.78 12.97 -22.65
C ALA A 194 -13.18 14.07 -21.65
N THR A 195 -13.58 13.71 -20.44
CA THR A 195 -13.99 14.61 -19.37
C THR A 195 -13.28 14.29 -18.06
N GLU A 196 -13.19 15.27 -17.16
CA GLU A 196 -12.61 15.09 -15.84
C GLU A 196 -13.36 14.02 -15.02
N VAL A 197 -14.68 13.98 -15.15
CA VAL A 197 -15.53 12.97 -14.47
C VAL A 197 -15.19 11.56 -14.97
N GLU A 198 -15.05 11.38 -16.27
CA GLU A 198 -14.66 10.09 -16.86
C GLU A 198 -13.25 9.64 -16.42
N VAL A 199 -12.30 10.57 -16.39
CA VAL A 199 -10.95 10.28 -15.89
C VAL A 199 -10.98 9.83 -14.44
N LYS A 200 -11.78 10.50 -13.61
CA LYS A 200 -11.93 10.15 -12.20
C LYS A 200 -12.55 8.76 -12.04
N GLU A 201 -13.63 8.47 -12.75
CA GLU A 201 -14.30 7.17 -12.71
C GLU A 201 -13.37 6.03 -13.14
N ARG A 202 -12.65 6.20 -14.25
CA ARG A 202 -11.66 5.20 -14.70
C ARG A 202 -10.52 5.02 -13.71
N LYS A 203 -10.06 6.10 -13.09
CA LYS A 203 -9.04 6.04 -12.05
C LYS A 203 -9.53 5.24 -10.86
N ASP A 204 -10.74 5.51 -10.39
CA ASP A 204 -11.33 4.83 -9.23
C ASP A 204 -11.49 3.34 -9.52
N ARG A 205 -11.91 2.94 -10.74
CA ARG A 205 -11.94 1.52 -11.16
C ARG A 205 -10.57 0.85 -11.17
N VAL A 206 -9.54 1.54 -11.64
CA VAL A 206 -8.16 1.00 -11.62
C VAL A 206 -7.64 0.87 -10.20
N GLU A 207 -7.96 1.81 -9.33
CA GLU A 207 -7.57 1.78 -7.91
C GLU A 207 -8.26 0.62 -7.17
N ASP A 208 -9.54 0.40 -7.45
CA ASP A 208 -10.31 -0.73 -6.92
C ASP A 208 -9.75 -2.08 -7.39
N ALA A 209 -9.50 -2.23 -8.69
CA ALA A 209 -8.88 -3.43 -9.25
C ALA A 209 -7.48 -3.71 -8.66
N LEU A 210 -6.70 -2.65 -8.38
CA LEU A 210 -5.40 -2.79 -7.72
C LEU A 210 -5.53 -3.29 -6.29
N ASN A 211 -6.49 -2.77 -5.52
CA ASN A 211 -6.74 -3.20 -4.15
C ASN A 211 -7.24 -4.64 -4.10
N ALA A 212 -8.17 -5.02 -4.99
CA ALA A 212 -8.63 -6.39 -5.13
C ALA A 212 -7.50 -7.35 -5.50
N THR A 213 -6.61 -6.95 -6.42
CA THR A 213 -5.46 -7.77 -6.81
C THR A 213 -4.48 -7.98 -5.65
N ARG A 214 -4.21 -6.96 -4.85
CA ARG A 214 -3.35 -7.07 -3.66
C ARG A 214 -3.95 -8.03 -2.64
N ALA A 215 -5.22 -7.86 -2.31
CA ALA A 215 -5.93 -8.73 -1.39
C ALA A 215 -5.94 -10.19 -1.88
N ALA A 216 -6.13 -10.42 -3.18
CA ALA A 216 -6.09 -11.74 -3.79
C ALA A 216 -4.69 -12.40 -3.72
N VAL A 217 -3.62 -11.62 -3.85
CA VAL A 217 -2.24 -12.13 -3.71
C VAL A 217 -1.90 -12.47 -2.26
N GLU A 218 -2.40 -11.68 -1.31
CA GLU A 218 -2.12 -11.86 0.12
C GLU A 218 -2.93 -13.01 0.75
N GLU A 219 -4.21 -13.13 0.41
CA GLU A 219 -5.16 -14.03 1.09
C GLU A 219 -5.70 -15.15 0.20
N GLY A 220 -5.40 -15.13 -1.10
CA GLY A 220 -5.94 -16.09 -2.06
C GLY A 220 -7.27 -15.65 -2.67
N ILE A 221 -7.85 -16.53 -3.47
CA ILE A 221 -9.06 -16.27 -4.26
C ILE A 221 -10.15 -17.31 -4.03
N VAL A 222 -11.40 -16.88 -4.19
CA VAL A 222 -12.61 -17.71 -4.18
C VAL A 222 -13.44 -17.45 -5.43
N THR A 223 -14.48 -18.26 -5.64
CA THR A 223 -15.46 -18.02 -6.71
C THR A 223 -16.16 -16.67 -6.52
N GLY A 224 -16.11 -15.82 -7.54
CA GLY A 224 -16.73 -14.51 -7.53
C GLY A 224 -18.24 -14.52 -7.77
N GLY A 225 -18.79 -13.35 -8.03
CA GLY A 225 -20.22 -13.20 -8.34
C GLY A 225 -21.15 -13.54 -7.17
N GLY A 226 -20.69 -13.50 -5.94
CA GLY A 226 -21.42 -13.87 -4.73
C GLY A 226 -21.58 -15.40 -4.54
N CYS A 227 -20.96 -16.23 -5.40
CA CYS A 227 -21.11 -17.68 -5.35
C CYS A 227 -20.43 -18.30 -4.14
N ALA A 228 -19.27 -17.78 -3.70
CA ALA A 228 -18.59 -18.29 -2.51
C ALA A 228 -19.48 -18.22 -1.26
N LEU A 229 -20.17 -17.09 -1.06
CA LEU A 229 -21.09 -16.91 0.06
C LEU A 229 -22.34 -17.80 -0.06
N LEU A 230 -22.86 -17.96 -1.28
CA LEU A 230 -23.99 -18.88 -1.55
C LEU A 230 -23.65 -20.31 -1.15
N TYR A 231 -22.48 -20.80 -1.52
CA TYR A 231 -22.06 -22.16 -1.17
C TYR A 231 -21.69 -22.30 0.31
N ALA A 232 -21.14 -21.26 0.94
CA ALA A 232 -20.90 -21.25 2.37
C ALA A 232 -22.22 -21.30 3.18
N ALA A 233 -23.30 -20.73 2.65
CA ALA A 233 -24.62 -20.77 3.29
C ALA A 233 -25.15 -22.20 3.47
N GLN A 234 -24.76 -23.18 2.62
CA GLN A 234 -25.13 -24.58 2.78
C GLN A 234 -24.54 -25.21 4.06
N ASP A 235 -23.37 -24.76 4.51
CA ASP A 235 -22.76 -25.27 5.73
C ASP A 235 -23.52 -24.85 7.00
N LEU A 236 -24.36 -23.82 6.92
CA LEU A 236 -25.23 -23.42 8.04
C LEU A 236 -26.29 -24.48 8.39
N GLU A 237 -26.63 -25.37 7.48
CA GLU A 237 -27.54 -26.49 7.76
C GLU A 237 -26.98 -27.46 8.81
N LYS A 238 -25.66 -27.50 8.96
CA LYS A 238 -24.94 -28.32 9.95
C LYS A 238 -24.94 -27.71 11.34
N VAL A 239 -25.34 -26.44 11.48
CA VAL A 239 -25.35 -25.73 12.76
C VAL A 239 -26.50 -26.22 13.64
N LYS A 240 -26.14 -26.85 14.76
CA LYS A 240 -27.13 -27.32 15.75
C LYS A 240 -27.64 -26.15 16.60
N ALA A 241 -28.73 -25.54 16.18
CA ALA A 241 -29.40 -24.47 16.92
C ALA A 241 -30.16 -25.03 18.12
N LYS A 242 -30.01 -24.42 19.29
CA LYS A 242 -30.71 -24.77 20.54
C LYS A 242 -31.89 -23.80 20.75
N GLY A 243 -33.03 -24.11 20.16
CA GLY A 243 -34.26 -23.29 20.30
C GLY A 243 -34.60 -22.48 19.05
N GLU A 244 -35.80 -21.90 19.06
CA GLU A 244 -36.40 -21.22 17.89
C GLU A 244 -35.66 -19.90 17.57
N ASP A 245 -35.21 -19.15 18.58
CA ASP A 245 -34.50 -17.88 18.39
C ASP A 245 -33.16 -18.10 17.67
N GLN A 246 -32.42 -19.14 18.04
CA GLN A 246 -31.17 -19.49 17.36
C GLN A 246 -31.41 -19.96 15.93
N LYS A 247 -32.48 -20.72 15.67
CA LYS A 247 -32.87 -21.09 14.32
C LYS A 247 -33.17 -19.85 13.47
N ALA A 248 -33.96 -18.92 14.02
CA ALA A 248 -34.27 -17.66 13.35
C ALA A 248 -32.99 -16.87 13.00
N GLY A 249 -32.01 -16.84 13.92
CA GLY A 249 -30.69 -16.22 13.68
C GLY A 249 -29.92 -16.91 12.54
N VAL A 250 -29.87 -18.23 12.52
CA VAL A 250 -29.22 -19.00 11.43
C VAL A 250 -29.91 -18.74 10.10
N ASP A 251 -31.24 -18.76 10.04
CA ASP A 251 -32.00 -18.48 8.83
C ASP A 251 -31.80 -17.04 8.33
N LEU A 252 -31.66 -16.07 9.22
CA LEU A 252 -31.38 -14.69 8.87
C LEU A 252 -29.99 -14.57 8.22
N VAL A 253 -28.96 -15.20 8.79
CA VAL A 253 -27.61 -15.22 8.22
C VAL A 253 -27.61 -15.92 6.86
N ARG A 254 -28.28 -17.07 6.72
CA ARG A 254 -28.40 -17.79 5.46
C ARG A 254 -28.96 -16.89 4.34
N ARG A 255 -30.05 -16.18 4.61
CA ARG A 255 -30.65 -15.23 3.66
C ARG A 255 -29.71 -14.07 3.33
N ALA A 256 -28.98 -13.57 4.30
CA ALA A 256 -28.00 -12.50 4.09
C ALA A 256 -26.87 -12.95 3.16
N LEU A 257 -26.37 -14.17 3.28
CA LEU A 257 -25.33 -14.73 2.42
C LEU A 257 -25.76 -14.91 0.97
N GLU A 258 -27.07 -15.06 0.68
CA GLU A 258 -27.60 -15.08 -0.68
C GLU A 258 -27.76 -13.68 -1.30
N ALA A 259 -27.74 -12.62 -0.51
CA ALA A 259 -28.05 -11.26 -0.97
C ALA A 259 -27.07 -10.76 -2.07
N PRO A 260 -25.75 -11.00 -2.02
CA PRO A 260 -24.84 -10.52 -3.07
C PRO A 260 -25.17 -11.09 -4.44
N ILE A 261 -25.32 -12.39 -4.58
CA ILE A 261 -25.65 -13.01 -5.89
C ILE A 261 -27.02 -12.57 -6.39
N ARG A 262 -28.01 -12.44 -5.48
CA ARG A 262 -29.35 -11.95 -5.84
C ARG A 262 -29.31 -10.50 -6.35
N GLN A 263 -28.47 -9.66 -5.74
CA GLN A 263 -28.32 -8.28 -6.17
C GLN A 263 -27.62 -8.16 -7.52
N ILE A 264 -26.57 -8.96 -7.75
CA ILE A 264 -25.84 -9.02 -9.04
C ILE A 264 -26.79 -9.42 -10.16
N THR A 265 -27.56 -10.50 -9.98
CA THR A 265 -28.52 -10.98 -10.97
C THR A 265 -29.65 -9.98 -11.21
N LYS A 266 -30.17 -9.34 -10.16
CA LYS A 266 -31.15 -8.28 -10.26
C LYS A 266 -30.63 -7.08 -11.08
N ASN A 267 -29.38 -6.69 -10.88
CA ASN A 267 -28.75 -5.61 -11.65
C ASN A 267 -28.61 -5.98 -13.13
N ALA A 268 -28.46 -7.27 -13.44
CA ALA A 268 -28.47 -7.81 -14.81
C ALA A 268 -29.89 -8.03 -15.38
N GLY A 269 -30.94 -7.70 -14.63
CA GLY A 269 -32.33 -7.89 -15.08
C GLY A 269 -32.86 -9.31 -14.96
N VAL A 270 -32.16 -10.21 -14.25
CA VAL A 270 -32.52 -11.63 -14.08
C VAL A 270 -33.06 -11.89 -12.67
N ASP A 271 -34.03 -12.81 -12.56
CA ASP A 271 -34.54 -13.21 -11.24
C ASP A 271 -33.49 -14.02 -10.46
N GLY A 272 -33.02 -13.42 -9.37
CA GLY A 272 -32.03 -14.03 -8.49
C GLY A 272 -32.48 -15.35 -7.85
N SER A 273 -33.79 -15.57 -7.68
CA SER A 273 -34.31 -16.81 -7.10
C SER A 273 -34.10 -17.98 -8.04
N VAL A 274 -34.28 -17.75 -9.33
CA VAL A 274 -34.09 -18.78 -10.37
C VAL A 274 -32.61 -19.16 -10.47
N VAL A 275 -31.71 -18.13 -10.45
CA VAL A 275 -30.28 -18.37 -10.53
C VAL A 275 -29.75 -19.11 -9.31
N VAL A 276 -30.14 -18.69 -8.11
CA VAL A 276 -29.77 -19.35 -6.85
C VAL A 276 -30.25 -20.80 -6.81
N GLY A 277 -31.51 -21.03 -7.14
CA GLY A 277 -32.07 -22.39 -7.19
C GLY A 277 -31.27 -23.30 -8.11
N LYS A 278 -30.97 -22.85 -9.34
CA LYS A 278 -30.24 -23.62 -10.35
C LYS A 278 -28.80 -23.94 -9.94
N LEU A 279 -28.13 -23.00 -9.28
CA LEU A 279 -26.75 -23.21 -8.78
C LEU A 279 -26.72 -24.21 -7.61
N LEU A 280 -27.69 -24.12 -6.71
CA LEU A 280 -27.82 -25.09 -5.61
C LEU A 280 -28.15 -26.49 -6.07
N GLU A 281 -29.00 -26.64 -7.10
CA GLU A 281 -29.31 -27.95 -7.74
C GLU A 281 -28.05 -28.56 -8.37
N GLN A 282 -27.22 -27.78 -9.06
CA GLN A 282 -25.98 -28.26 -9.66
C GLN A 282 -24.93 -28.67 -8.64
N ASN A 283 -24.95 -28.06 -7.47
CA ASN A 283 -24.05 -28.29 -6.33
C ASN A 283 -22.54 -28.37 -6.71
N LYS A 284 -22.13 -27.54 -7.66
CA LYS A 284 -20.74 -27.43 -8.10
C LYS A 284 -20.11 -26.14 -7.56
N LYS A 285 -19.28 -26.26 -6.54
CA LYS A 285 -18.71 -25.11 -5.82
C LYS A 285 -17.88 -24.13 -6.68
N THR A 286 -17.41 -24.55 -7.86
CA THR A 286 -16.67 -23.68 -8.80
C THR A 286 -17.57 -22.99 -9.82
N HIS A 287 -18.84 -23.41 -9.92
CA HIS A 287 -19.78 -22.86 -10.90
C HIS A 287 -20.53 -21.66 -10.33
N GLY A 288 -20.89 -20.77 -11.23
CA GLY A 288 -21.66 -19.57 -10.93
C GLY A 288 -22.43 -19.08 -12.13
N TYR A 289 -22.98 -17.87 -12.00
CA TYR A 289 -23.68 -17.18 -13.05
C TYR A 289 -22.88 -15.95 -13.52
N ASP A 290 -22.42 -15.98 -14.77
CA ASP A 290 -21.81 -14.84 -15.43
C ASP A 290 -22.94 -13.88 -15.86
N ALA A 291 -23.13 -12.82 -15.09
CA ALA A 291 -24.18 -11.83 -15.31
C ALA A 291 -23.95 -10.97 -16.56
N GLN A 292 -22.72 -10.89 -17.06
CA GLN A 292 -22.39 -10.13 -18.27
C GLN A 292 -22.80 -10.89 -19.55
N ASN A 293 -22.56 -12.20 -19.55
CA ASN A 293 -22.86 -13.06 -20.71
C ASN A 293 -24.14 -13.88 -20.54
N GLU A 294 -24.82 -13.76 -19.40
CA GLU A 294 -26.06 -14.45 -19.06
C GLU A 294 -25.96 -15.99 -19.12
N GLU A 295 -24.79 -16.52 -18.70
CA GLU A 295 -24.53 -17.97 -18.77
C GLU A 295 -24.07 -18.55 -17.42
N TYR A 296 -24.34 -19.86 -17.24
CA TYR A 296 -23.81 -20.64 -16.11
C TYR A 296 -22.47 -21.24 -16.50
N CYS A 297 -21.40 -20.93 -15.77
CA CYS A 297 -20.05 -21.33 -16.13
C CYS A 297 -19.18 -21.65 -14.90
N ASP A 298 -18.00 -22.22 -15.15
CA ASP A 298 -16.95 -22.31 -14.14
C ASP A 298 -16.32 -20.94 -13.94
N MET A 299 -16.44 -20.39 -12.73
CA MET A 299 -16.04 -19.03 -12.38
C MET A 299 -14.52 -18.86 -12.43
N PHE A 300 -13.75 -19.88 -12.02
CA PHE A 300 -12.30 -19.83 -12.11
C PHE A 300 -11.81 -19.84 -13.55
N ALA A 301 -12.40 -20.69 -14.39
CA ALA A 301 -12.05 -20.78 -15.82
C ALA A 301 -12.36 -19.46 -16.57
N LYS A 302 -13.40 -18.76 -16.17
CA LYS A 302 -13.80 -17.44 -16.74
C LYS A 302 -13.09 -16.26 -16.10
N GLY A 303 -12.29 -16.46 -15.03
CA GLY A 303 -11.62 -15.38 -14.30
C GLY A 303 -12.57 -14.51 -13.47
N ILE A 304 -13.75 -15.00 -13.14
CA ILE A 304 -14.72 -14.32 -12.26
C ILE A 304 -14.43 -14.76 -10.82
N ILE A 305 -13.54 -14.07 -10.17
CA ILE A 305 -12.96 -14.41 -8.87
C ILE A 305 -12.99 -13.23 -7.93
N ASP A 306 -13.10 -13.50 -6.63
CA ASP A 306 -13.02 -12.51 -5.57
C ASP A 306 -11.86 -12.82 -4.61
N PRO A 307 -11.21 -11.81 -3.98
CA PRO A 307 -10.30 -12.05 -2.87
C PRO A 307 -11.03 -12.70 -1.70
N VAL A 308 -10.34 -13.57 -0.96
CA VAL A 308 -10.93 -14.23 0.23
C VAL A 308 -11.41 -13.21 1.26
N SER A 309 -10.66 -12.13 1.47
CA SER A 309 -11.02 -11.04 2.39
C SER A 309 -12.37 -10.39 2.10
N TYR A 310 -12.83 -10.37 0.87
CA TYR A 310 -14.14 -9.81 0.49
C TYR A 310 -15.32 -10.66 1.00
N THR A 311 -15.06 -11.89 1.43
CA THR A 311 -16.06 -12.75 2.07
C THR A 311 -16.14 -12.53 3.60
N HIS A 312 -15.20 -11.77 4.18
CA HIS A 312 -15.12 -11.50 5.60
C HIS A 312 -15.53 -10.06 5.91
N LEU A 313 -16.77 -9.86 6.33
CA LEU A 313 -17.20 -8.57 6.88
C LEU A 313 -16.60 -8.37 8.27
N ARG A 314 -15.75 -7.36 8.41
CA ARG A 314 -15.26 -6.93 9.73
C ARG A 314 -16.29 -5.99 10.36
N ALA A 315 -16.53 -6.12 11.67
CA ALA A 315 -17.51 -5.33 12.41
C ALA A 315 -17.30 -3.80 12.30
N HIS A 316 -16.11 -3.35 11.91
CA HIS A 316 -15.78 -1.94 11.72
C HIS A 316 -16.18 -1.36 10.35
N GLU A 317 -16.56 -2.20 9.39
CA GLU A 317 -16.90 -1.77 8.02
C GLU A 317 -18.40 -1.50 7.85
N THR A 318 -19.20 -1.79 8.89
CA THR A 318 -20.65 -1.61 8.88
C THR A 318 -21.13 -0.30 9.53
N SER A 319 -20.21 0.59 9.92
CA SER A 319 -20.55 1.86 10.59
C SER A 319 -20.52 3.06 9.63
N TYR A 320 -21.25 2.97 8.50
CA TYR A 320 -21.65 4.12 7.69
C TYR A 320 -23.13 4.03 7.35
#